data_2ae464a88af682139011628442560ab5
#
_entry.id   2ae464a88af682139011628442560ab5
#
_cell.length_a   1.000
_cell.length_b   1.000
_cell.length_c   1.000
_cell.angle_alpha   90.00
_cell.angle_beta   90.00
_cell.angle_gamma   90.00
#
_symmetry.space_group_name_H-M   'P 1'
#
loop_
_entity.id
_entity.type
_entity.pdbx_description
1 polymer ?
#
loop_
_entity_poly.entity_id
_entity_poly.type
_entity_poly.pdbx_seq_one_letter_code
_entity_poly.pdbx_strand_id
1 'polypeptide(L)'
;MRELMLGNKAVARGMYEAGCKVISSYPGTPSTEITEEAAKYDEIYCEWAPNEKVALEAAHGATLGGVRAACAMKHVGLNVAADPLFTISYQGLNAGLVICVADDPGMHSSQNEQDSRHYAFAAKVPMLEPADSEESRLFVKEAYEISEKYNTPVFIKMCTRVAHSQSVVCPEERVEPTQVPYVKDPTKVMMTKNSRDAHVRVEQRTLDLIQYAETSGINRIEECAEGSLVNGKKIGVITSSTSYQYTKEVFGDKVSVLKLGMVYPLPEKLIKDFAQGKDEIYVIEELDPIIENHCKQLGIQVHGKDTFPICGEFSQNLIKKCMGMEEPEYTTIDAQIPGRPPVMCAGCPHRGIFYILHKKKIMVYGDIGCYTLGAVAPLNAMDLNVCMGASCSGLHGFNKAMGEAGESNSVGVIGDSTFMHSGMTGITDISYNMSNSTVIILDNSITGMTGHQQNPTTGKNLRGEPAGKVDLEALCRALGFNRVRVVDPYDLAAVETAVTEELAAKEPSIIISRRPCVMIKGTVHKPAIAINQDKCKGCKACMQIGCPAISFKDKKAHIDPTLCIGCEVCKQMCRFDAIGM
;
A
#
# COMPACT_ATOMS: atom_id res chain seq x y z
N MET A 1 -9.55 19.19 -23.94
CA MET A 1 -8.23 18.89 -24.60
C MET A 1 -7.82 17.50 -24.14
N ARG A 2 -7.23 16.67 -25.00
CA ARG A 2 -6.78 15.33 -24.60
C ARG A 2 -5.42 15.43 -23.89
N GLU A 3 -5.25 14.71 -22.78
CA GLU A 3 -4.01 14.68 -22.01
C GLU A 3 -3.58 13.24 -21.72
N LEU A 4 -2.27 13.02 -21.61
CA LEU A 4 -1.73 11.74 -21.14
C LEU A 4 -1.64 11.78 -19.60
N MET A 5 -2.33 10.87 -18.92
CA MET A 5 -2.35 10.82 -17.46
C MET A 5 -2.03 9.42 -16.92
N LEU A 6 -1.34 9.37 -15.78
CA LEU A 6 -1.28 8.17 -14.95
C LEU A 6 -2.68 7.83 -14.40
N GLY A 7 -2.97 6.55 -14.17
CA GLY A 7 -4.24 6.13 -13.58
C GLY A 7 -4.54 6.82 -12.25
N ASN A 8 -3.55 6.89 -11.33
CA ASN A 8 -3.72 7.60 -10.07
C ASN A 8 -4.05 9.09 -10.25
N LYS A 9 -3.40 9.76 -11.21
CA LYS A 9 -3.71 11.16 -11.56
C LYS A 9 -5.11 11.29 -12.15
N ALA A 10 -5.54 10.33 -12.95
CA ALA A 10 -6.87 10.31 -13.55
C ALA A 10 -7.98 10.10 -12.50
N VAL A 11 -7.75 9.25 -11.48
CA VAL A 11 -8.63 9.13 -10.31
C VAL A 11 -8.77 10.48 -9.60
N ALA A 12 -7.64 11.14 -9.28
CA ALA A 12 -7.65 12.47 -8.66
C ALA A 12 -8.38 13.51 -9.52
N ARG A 13 -8.21 13.45 -10.85
CA ARG A 13 -8.92 14.30 -11.80
C ARG A 13 -10.43 14.04 -11.77
N GLY A 14 -10.85 12.78 -11.73
CA GLY A 14 -12.27 12.40 -11.59
C GLY A 14 -12.88 12.91 -10.29
N MET A 15 -12.14 12.85 -9.17
CA MET A 15 -12.56 13.43 -7.89
C MET A 15 -12.74 14.95 -7.98
N TYR A 16 -11.79 15.63 -8.62
CA TYR A 16 -11.89 17.07 -8.85
C TYR A 16 -13.14 17.41 -9.69
N GLU A 17 -13.30 16.78 -10.84
CA GLU A 17 -14.43 17.00 -11.73
C GLU A 17 -15.79 16.73 -11.06
N ALA A 18 -15.84 15.69 -10.24
CA ALA A 18 -17.06 15.34 -9.48
C ALA A 18 -17.36 16.26 -8.29
N GLY A 19 -16.56 17.28 -8.03
CA GLY A 19 -16.80 18.21 -6.93
C GLY A 19 -16.46 17.65 -5.55
N CYS A 20 -15.53 16.69 -5.44
CA CYS A 20 -15.02 16.24 -4.14
C CYS A 20 -14.44 17.41 -3.35
N LYS A 21 -14.70 17.44 -2.03
CA LYS A 21 -14.22 18.51 -1.14
C LYS A 21 -13.22 18.04 -0.10
N VAL A 22 -13.25 16.76 0.30
CA VAL A 22 -12.39 16.23 1.36
C VAL A 22 -11.83 14.89 0.96
N ILE A 23 -10.50 14.75 1.06
CA ILE A 23 -9.80 13.48 0.88
C ILE A 23 -8.90 13.26 2.09
N SER A 24 -9.09 12.14 2.77
CA SER A 24 -8.22 11.69 3.85
C SER A 24 -7.68 10.30 3.53
N SER A 25 -6.37 10.10 3.59
CA SER A 25 -5.70 8.87 3.15
C SER A 25 -4.51 8.51 4.04
N TYR A 26 -4.03 7.28 3.93
CA TYR A 26 -2.71 6.90 4.41
C TYR A 26 -1.83 6.45 3.22
N PRO A 27 -0.55 6.84 3.17
CA PRO A 27 0.31 6.52 2.02
C PRO A 27 0.56 5.02 1.88
N GLY A 28 0.30 4.47 0.71
CA GLY A 28 0.50 3.03 0.41
C GLY A 28 0.59 2.77 -1.08
N THR A 29 1.78 2.41 -1.59
CA THR A 29 1.97 2.07 -3.00
C THR A 29 1.15 0.82 -3.37
N PRO A 30 0.29 0.86 -4.42
CA PRO A 30 0.32 1.81 -5.55
C PRO A 30 -0.72 2.95 -5.50
N SER A 31 -1.35 3.30 -4.37
CA SER A 31 -2.42 4.32 -4.30
C SER A 31 -1.96 5.72 -3.85
N THR A 32 -0.71 5.89 -3.41
CA THR A 32 -0.21 7.12 -2.78
C THR A 32 -0.45 8.37 -3.61
N GLU A 33 -0.15 8.30 -4.92
CA GLU A 33 -0.21 9.44 -5.83
C GLU A 33 -1.64 9.97 -6.04
N ILE A 34 -2.69 9.20 -5.75
CA ILE A 34 -4.08 9.68 -5.84
C ILE A 34 -4.25 10.94 -4.98
N THR A 35 -3.86 10.86 -3.72
CA THR A 35 -4.01 11.99 -2.78
C THR A 35 -3.00 13.10 -3.05
N GLU A 36 -1.78 12.76 -3.46
CA GLU A 36 -0.75 13.74 -3.85
C GLU A 36 -1.18 14.56 -5.08
N GLU A 37 -1.78 13.92 -6.09
CA GLU A 37 -2.30 14.62 -7.27
C GLU A 37 -3.55 15.43 -6.94
N ALA A 38 -4.45 14.91 -6.11
CA ALA A 38 -5.64 15.64 -5.67
C ALA A 38 -5.29 16.89 -4.84
N ALA A 39 -4.22 16.85 -4.05
CA ALA A 39 -3.76 17.99 -3.25
C ALA A 39 -3.25 19.19 -4.07
N LYS A 40 -3.08 19.03 -5.39
CA LYS A 40 -2.73 20.12 -6.30
C LYS A 40 -3.93 21.00 -6.66
N TYR A 41 -5.15 20.56 -6.35
CA TYR A 41 -6.38 21.35 -6.51
C TYR A 41 -6.71 22.05 -5.19
N ASP A 42 -6.82 23.38 -5.24
CA ASP A 42 -7.11 24.20 -4.05
C ASP A 42 -8.52 23.99 -3.51
N GLU A 43 -9.43 23.54 -4.37
CA GLU A 43 -10.84 23.26 -4.02
C GLU A 43 -11.03 22.00 -3.18
N ILE A 44 -9.98 21.17 -3.03
CA ILE A 44 -10.03 19.91 -2.29
C ILE A 44 -9.13 20.01 -1.05
N TYR A 45 -9.72 19.82 0.13
CA TYR A 45 -8.94 19.58 1.34
C TYR A 45 -8.37 18.16 1.31
N CYS A 46 -7.06 18.03 1.35
CA CYS A 46 -6.36 16.74 1.37
C CYS A 46 -5.46 16.62 2.60
N GLU A 47 -5.49 15.44 3.22
CA GLU A 47 -4.65 15.15 4.38
C GLU A 47 -4.07 13.74 4.37
N TRP A 48 -2.96 13.55 5.09
CA TRP A 48 -2.48 12.25 5.52
C TRP A 48 -2.99 11.97 6.93
N ALA A 49 -3.87 10.98 7.07
CA ALA A 49 -4.27 10.44 8.35
C ALA A 49 -3.17 9.54 8.95
N PRO A 50 -3.18 9.27 10.26
CA PRO A 50 -2.18 8.39 10.86
C PRO A 50 -2.32 6.92 10.43
N ASN A 51 -3.53 6.46 10.04
CA ASN A 51 -3.79 5.15 9.45
C ASN A 51 -5.09 5.16 8.62
N GLU A 52 -5.36 4.07 7.93
CA GLU A 52 -6.50 3.94 7.00
C GLU A 52 -7.85 3.91 7.70
N LYS A 53 -7.92 3.39 8.94
CA LYS A 53 -9.14 3.45 9.76
C LYS A 53 -9.55 4.90 10.00
N VAL A 54 -8.61 5.72 10.47
CA VAL A 54 -8.84 7.16 10.72
C VAL A 54 -9.14 7.89 9.41
N ALA A 55 -8.46 7.53 8.32
CA ALA A 55 -8.71 8.12 7.01
C ALA A 55 -10.15 7.91 6.55
N LEU A 56 -10.66 6.67 6.63
CA LEU A 56 -12.02 6.35 6.24
C LEU A 56 -13.06 7.02 7.18
N GLU A 57 -12.78 7.05 8.47
CA GLU A 57 -13.65 7.73 9.46
C GLU A 57 -13.75 9.24 9.20
N ALA A 58 -12.61 9.89 8.89
CA ALA A 58 -12.58 11.32 8.55
C ALA A 58 -13.33 11.62 7.26
N ALA A 59 -13.12 10.82 6.20
CA ALA A 59 -13.84 10.94 4.94
C ALA A 59 -15.36 10.73 5.15
N HIS A 60 -15.76 9.73 5.92
CA HIS A 60 -17.17 9.51 6.29
C HIS A 60 -17.74 10.71 7.07
N GLY A 61 -17.01 11.23 8.04
CA GLY A 61 -17.41 12.43 8.78
C GLY A 61 -17.67 13.62 7.85
N ALA A 62 -16.86 13.81 6.81
CA ALA A 62 -17.08 14.85 5.80
C ALA A 62 -18.37 14.63 5.01
N THR A 63 -18.72 13.37 4.68
CA THR A 63 -20.01 13.08 4.00
C THR A 63 -21.21 13.38 4.89
N LEU A 64 -21.11 13.16 6.20
CA LEU A 64 -22.14 13.57 7.14
C LEU A 64 -22.29 15.10 7.21
N GLY A 65 -21.18 15.83 7.01
CA GLY A 65 -21.17 17.29 6.80
C GLY A 65 -21.75 17.74 5.46
N GLY A 66 -22.20 16.81 4.61
CA GLY A 66 -22.96 17.05 3.40
C GLY A 66 -22.12 17.36 2.15
N VAL A 67 -20.86 16.96 2.13
CA VAL A 67 -19.96 17.14 0.97
C VAL A 67 -19.43 15.80 0.45
N ARG A 68 -19.19 15.71 -0.86
CA ARG A 68 -18.51 14.54 -1.45
C ARG A 68 -17.12 14.40 -0.88
N ALA A 69 -16.78 13.18 -0.45
CA ALA A 69 -15.49 12.85 0.13
C ALA A 69 -14.90 11.57 -0.46
N ALA A 70 -13.60 11.38 -0.25
CA ALA A 70 -12.92 10.15 -0.66
C ALA A 70 -11.81 9.76 0.35
N CYS A 71 -11.42 8.48 0.30
CA CYS A 71 -10.15 8.02 0.87
C CYS A 71 -9.46 7.08 -0.12
N ALA A 72 -8.12 7.03 -0.02
CA ALA A 72 -7.30 6.14 -0.84
C ALA A 72 -6.38 5.31 0.05
N MET A 73 -6.23 4.03 -0.29
CA MET A 73 -5.43 3.09 0.47
C MET A 73 -4.97 1.91 -0.38
N LYS A 74 -3.91 1.26 0.06
CA LYS A 74 -3.48 -0.05 -0.44
C LYS A 74 -4.39 -1.15 0.11
N HIS A 75 -4.41 -2.34 -0.53
CA HIS A 75 -5.21 -3.49 -0.08
C HIS A 75 -4.95 -3.87 1.39
N VAL A 76 -3.71 -3.85 1.87
CA VAL A 76 -3.41 -4.11 3.30
C VAL A 76 -3.97 -3.02 4.23
N GLY A 77 -4.12 -1.79 3.74
CA GLY A 77 -4.77 -0.70 4.47
C GLY A 77 -6.27 -0.91 4.59
N LEU A 78 -6.90 -1.57 3.60
CA LEU A 78 -8.32 -1.94 3.68
C LEU A 78 -8.58 -2.89 4.86
N ASN A 79 -7.62 -3.76 5.19
CA ASN A 79 -7.72 -4.60 6.40
C ASN A 79 -7.82 -3.75 7.68
N VAL A 80 -7.08 -2.63 7.74
CA VAL A 80 -7.11 -1.69 8.87
C VAL A 80 -8.41 -0.90 8.91
N ALA A 81 -8.95 -0.53 7.74
CA ALA A 81 -10.20 0.22 7.58
C ALA A 81 -11.46 -0.68 7.59
N ALA A 82 -11.33 -1.99 7.76
CA ALA A 82 -12.45 -2.92 7.67
C ALA A 82 -13.56 -2.62 8.69
N ASP A 83 -13.22 -2.36 9.94
CA ASP A 83 -14.21 -2.11 10.99
C ASP A 83 -15.17 -0.93 10.66
N PRO A 84 -14.68 0.30 10.36
CA PRO A 84 -15.56 1.37 9.93
C PRO A 84 -16.27 1.06 8.59
N LEU A 85 -15.63 0.39 7.63
CA LEU A 85 -16.24 0.03 6.34
C LEU A 85 -17.56 -0.73 6.51
N PHE A 86 -17.56 -1.80 7.29
CA PHE A 86 -18.74 -2.63 7.52
C PHE A 86 -19.87 -1.85 8.20
N THR A 87 -19.52 -0.98 9.15
CA THR A 87 -20.52 -0.17 9.86
C THR A 87 -21.07 0.96 8.98
N ILE A 88 -20.25 1.65 8.21
CA ILE A 88 -20.65 2.71 7.28
C ILE A 88 -21.60 2.18 6.21
N SER A 89 -21.40 0.96 5.71
CA SER A 89 -22.30 0.29 4.76
C SER A 89 -23.74 0.19 5.30
N TYR A 90 -23.91 -0.02 6.58
CA TYR A 90 -25.21 -0.07 7.26
C TYR A 90 -25.77 1.32 7.58
N GLN A 91 -24.91 2.21 8.04
CA GLN A 91 -25.30 3.55 8.52
C GLN A 91 -25.75 4.48 7.38
N GLY A 92 -25.13 4.35 6.20
CA GLY A 92 -25.34 5.22 5.06
C GLY A 92 -24.68 6.60 5.23
N LEU A 93 -24.93 7.47 4.28
CA LEU A 93 -24.21 8.73 4.04
C LEU A 93 -25.19 9.91 3.97
N ASN A 94 -24.69 11.14 3.90
CA ASN A 94 -25.46 12.33 3.50
C ASN A 94 -25.01 12.86 2.14
N ALA A 95 -23.77 12.57 1.75
CA ALA A 95 -23.21 12.88 0.43
C ALA A 95 -22.30 11.73 -0.02
N GLY A 96 -21.87 11.70 -1.26
CA GLY A 96 -21.12 10.60 -1.84
C GLY A 96 -19.78 10.32 -1.18
N LEU A 97 -19.44 9.03 -0.98
CA LEU A 97 -18.17 8.53 -0.48
C LEU A 97 -17.54 7.54 -1.46
N VAL A 98 -16.35 7.85 -1.94
CA VAL A 98 -15.54 6.98 -2.79
C VAL A 98 -14.35 6.46 -2.02
N ILE A 99 -14.13 5.15 -2.06
CA ILE A 99 -13.00 4.46 -1.44
C ILE A 99 -12.13 3.88 -2.55
N CYS A 100 -10.95 4.49 -2.80
CA CYS A 100 -9.99 3.95 -3.73
C CYS A 100 -9.11 2.92 -3.02
N VAL A 101 -9.18 1.68 -3.46
CA VAL A 101 -8.33 0.59 -2.99
C VAL A 101 -7.45 0.09 -4.12
N ALA A 102 -6.15 -0.07 -3.84
CA ALA A 102 -5.20 -0.53 -4.85
C ALA A 102 -4.61 -1.89 -4.47
N ASP A 103 -4.91 -2.89 -5.30
CA ASP A 103 -4.33 -4.22 -5.22
C ASP A 103 -2.99 -4.27 -5.96
N ASP A 104 -2.16 -5.25 -5.62
CA ASP A 104 -0.80 -5.40 -6.16
C ASP A 104 -0.59 -6.83 -6.69
N PRO A 105 -1.25 -7.21 -7.81
CA PRO A 105 -1.03 -8.50 -8.45
C PRO A 105 0.45 -8.74 -8.75
N GLY A 106 0.97 -9.92 -8.37
CA GLY A 106 2.39 -10.24 -8.48
C GLY A 106 3.28 -9.67 -7.37
N MET A 107 2.72 -8.97 -6.39
CA MET A 107 3.43 -8.45 -5.20
C MET A 107 4.67 -7.62 -5.51
N HIS A 108 4.56 -6.60 -6.39
CA HIS A 108 5.68 -5.71 -6.74
C HIS A 108 6.24 -4.96 -5.53
N SER A 109 5.39 -4.62 -4.55
CA SER A 109 5.77 -3.89 -3.33
C SER A 109 4.98 -4.30 -2.09
N SER A 110 4.54 -5.56 -2.00
CA SER A 110 3.64 -6.04 -0.96
C SER A 110 4.19 -7.25 -0.22
N GLN A 111 3.82 -7.42 1.03
CA GLN A 111 4.18 -8.58 1.87
C GLN A 111 3.25 -9.78 1.67
N ASN A 112 2.10 -9.60 1.05
CA ASN A 112 1.16 -10.64 0.64
C ASN A 112 0.34 -10.15 -0.56
N GLU A 113 -0.35 -11.07 -1.22
CA GLU A 113 -1.29 -10.80 -2.29
C GLU A 113 -2.72 -10.92 -1.74
N GLN A 114 -3.59 -9.96 -2.08
CA GLN A 114 -4.97 -9.94 -1.63
C GLN A 114 -5.86 -9.47 -2.77
N ASP A 115 -7.12 -9.93 -2.76
CA ASP A 115 -8.16 -9.49 -3.67
C ASP A 115 -9.21 -8.68 -2.92
N SER A 116 -9.22 -7.38 -3.12
CA SER A 116 -10.14 -6.47 -2.44
C SER A 116 -11.62 -6.66 -2.82
N ARG A 117 -11.92 -7.43 -3.90
CA ARG A 117 -13.30 -7.79 -4.27
C ARG A 117 -13.99 -8.59 -3.16
N HIS A 118 -13.27 -9.36 -2.36
CA HIS A 118 -13.83 -10.05 -1.19
C HIS A 118 -14.41 -9.09 -0.16
N TYR A 119 -13.77 -7.92 0.05
CA TYR A 119 -14.30 -6.90 0.95
C TYR A 119 -15.59 -6.25 0.41
N ALA A 120 -15.66 -6.00 -0.89
CA ALA A 120 -16.87 -5.49 -1.53
C ALA A 120 -18.04 -6.45 -1.31
N PHE A 121 -17.82 -7.74 -1.53
CA PHE A 121 -18.81 -8.78 -1.29
C PHE A 121 -19.22 -8.86 0.18
N ALA A 122 -18.28 -8.93 1.11
CA ALA A 122 -18.55 -9.11 2.52
C ALA A 122 -19.22 -7.89 3.16
N ALA A 123 -18.80 -6.67 2.79
CA ALA A 123 -19.37 -5.41 3.29
C ALA A 123 -20.61 -4.96 2.53
N LYS A 124 -20.99 -5.63 1.43
CA LYS A 124 -22.11 -5.26 0.55
C LYS A 124 -21.98 -3.84 -0.02
N VAL A 125 -20.78 -3.48 -0.42
CA VAL A 125 -20.40 -2.18 -0.97
C VAL A 125 -20.06 -2.33 -2.44
N PRO A 126 -20.69 -1.62 -3.38
CA PRO A 126 -20.44 -1.76 -4.80
C PRO A 126 -19.00 -1.40 -5.17
N MET A 127 -18.45 -2.11 -6.16
CA MET A 127 -17.07 -1.94 -6.59
C MET A 127 -16.97 -1.80 -8.11
N LEU A 128 -16.30 -0.74 -8.53
CA LEU A 128 -15.95 -0.47 -9.92
C LEU A 128 -14.47 -0.74 -10.15
N GLU A 129 -14.14 -1.33 -11.30
CA GLU A 129 -12.78 -1.73 -11.64
C GLU A 129 -12.39 -1.19 -13.02
N PRO A 130 -11.70 -0.04 -13.10
CA PRO A 130 -11.30 0.57 -14.36
C PRO A 130 -10.17 -0.22 -15.03
N ALA A 131 -10.12 -0.15 -16.37
CA ALA A 131 -9.11 -0.81 -17.20
C ALA A 131 -7.99 0.12 -17.68
N ASP A 132 -8.18 1.43 -17.59
CA ASP A 132 -7.21 2.46 -17.99
C ASP A 132 -7.46 3.80 -17.28
N SER A 133 -6.68 4.82 -17.63
CA SER A 133 -6.79 6.14 -16.98
C SER A 133 -8.10 6.85 -17.31
N GLU A 134 -8.67 6.69 -18.50
CA GLU A 134 -9.95 7.35 -18.82
C GLU A 134 -11.10 6.71 -18.04
N GLU A 135 -11.16 5.39 -17.96
CA GLU A 135 -12.13 4.71 -17.12
C GLU A 135 -11.93 5.05 -15.64
N SER A 136 -10.67 5.20 -15.17
CA SER A 136 -10.38 5.63 -13.81
C SER A 136 -11.03 6.97 -13.48
N ARG A 137 -10.95 7.94 -14.39
CA ARG A 137 -11.58 9.25 -14.25
C ARG A 137 -13.12 9.16 -14.27
N LEU A 138 -13.67 8.45 -15.26
CA LEU A 138 -15.11 8.33 -15.46
C LEU A 138 -15.78 7.55 -14.34
N PHE A 139 -15.17 6.44 -13.92
CA PHE A 139 -15.74 5.58 -12.86
C PHE A 139 -15.76 6.27 -11.49
N VAL A 140 -14.83 7.17 -11.20
CA VAL A 140 -14.89 7.98 -9.99
C VAL A 140 -16.14 8.90 -10.00
N LYS A 141 -16.45 9.51 -11.15
CA LYS A 141 -17.66 10.34 -11.27
C LYS A 141 -18.93 9.50 -11.07
N GLU A 142 -18.98 8.36 -11.75
CA GLU A 142 -20.09 7.40 -11.63
C GLU A 142 -20.22 6.84 -10.21
N ALA A 143 -19.10 6.60 -9.53
CA ALA A 143 -19.08 6.13 -8.14
C ALA A 143 -19.75 7.11 -7.18
N TYR A 144 -19.59 8.42 -7.37
CA TYR A 144 -20.32 9.41 -6.57
C TYR A 144 -21.83 9.36 -6.83
N GLU A 145 -22.26 9.24 -8.09
CA GLU A 145 -23.67 9.12 -8.45
C GLU A 145 -24.30 7.85 -7.85
N ILE A 146 -23.60 6.72 -7.93
CA ILE A 146 -24.03 5.45 -7.31
C ILE A 146 -24.09 5.62 -5.79
N SER A 147 -23.06 6.22 -5.19
CA SER A 147 -22.96 6.41 -3.74
C SER A 147 -24.13 7.20 -3.19
N GLU A 148 -24.48 8.31 -3.82
CA GLU A 148 -25.58 9.18 -3.42
C GLU A 148 -26.94 8.53 -3.68
N LYS A 149 -27.12 7.92 -4.86
CA LYS A 149 -28.38 7.26 -5.24
C LYS A 149 -28.74 6.08 -4.33
N TYR A 150 -27.75 5.27 -3.98
CA TYR A 150 -27.95 4.02 -3.22
C TYR A 150 -27.55 4.15 -1.74
N ASN A 151 -27.14 5.34 -1.31
CA ASN A 151 -26.76 5.65 0.07
C ASN A 151 -25.73 4.66 0.65
N THR A 152 -24.60 4.51 -0.04
CA THR A 152 -23.55 3.56 0.30
C THR A 152 -22.19 4.08 -0.17
N PRO A 153 -21.07 3.76 0.51
CA PRO A 153 -19.76 3.94 -0.10
C PRO A 153 -19.66 3.19 -1.42
N VAL A 154 -18.74 3.61 -2.30
CA VAL A 154 -18.42 2.88 -3.55
C VAL A 154 -16.92 2.71 -3.66
N PHE A 155 -16.49 1.49 -3.95
CA PHE A 155 -15.09 1.22 -4.22
C PHE A 155 -14.70 1.56 -5.67
N ILE A 156 -13.53 2.18 -5.82
CA ILE A 156 -12.75 2.16 -7.06
C ILE A 156 -11.56 1.24 -6.81
N LYS A 157 -11.58 0.06 -7.42
CA LYS A 157 -10.48 -0.91 -7.30
C LYS A 157 -9.46 -0.67 -8.41
N MET A 158 -8.27 -0.28 -8.00
CA MET A 158 -7.11 -0.12 -8.87
C MET A 158 -6.21 -1.35 -8.78
N CYS A 159 -5.38 -1.55 -9.78
CA CYS A 159 -4.21 -2.43 -9.66
C CYS A 159 -2.94 -1.64 -10.01
N THR A 160 -1.77 -2.18 -9.67
CA THR A 160 -0.47 -1.53 -9.89
C THR A 160 -0.32 -1.05 -11.34
N ARG A 161 -0.75 -1.84 -12.33
CA ARG A 161 -0.62 -1.45 -13.74
C ARG A 161 -1.52 -0.29 -14.13
N VAL A 162 -2.79 -0.28 -13.74
CA VAL A 162 -3.67 0.85 -14.00
C VAL A 162 -3.17 2.09 -13.26
N ALA A 163 -2.76 1.95 -12.00
CA ALA A 163 -2.30 3.06 -11.17
C ALA A 163 -1.09 3.80 -11.79
N HIS A 164 -0.12 3.05 -12.35
CA HIS A 164 1.16 3.58 -12.82
C HIS A 164 1.37 3.54 -14.33
N SER A 165 0.39 3.11 -15.13
CA SER A 165 0.41 3.27 -16.57
C SER A 165 -0.21 4.61 -16.99
N GLN A 166 0.07 5.01 -18.25
CA GLN A 166 -0.48 6.24 -18.81
C GLN A 166 -1.37 5.92 -20.01
N SER A 167 -2.54 6.53 -20.05
CA SER A 167 -3.39 6.54 -21.24
C SER A 167 -3.99 7.92 -21.48
N VAL A 168 -4.64 8.09 -22.64
CA VAL A 168 -5.24 9.36 -23.03
C VAL A 168 -6.52 9.58 -22.23
N VAL A 169 -6.63 10.72 -21.60
CA VAL A 169 -7.76 11.17 -20.79
C VAL A 169 -8.38 12.40 -21.43
N CYS A 170 -9.70 12.52 -21.35
CA CYS A 170 -10.47 13.69 -21.82
C CYS A 170 -11.03 14.48 -20.63
N PRO A 171 -10.24 15.36 -19.98
CA PRO A 171 -10.67 16.12 -18.81
C PRO A 171 -11.90 16.98 -19.09
N GLU A 172 -12.77 17.08 -18.10
CA GLU A 172 -13.97 17.91 -18.10
C GLU A 172 -13.91 19.00 -17.00
N GLU A 173 -14.84 19.94 -17.04
CA GLU A 173 -14.97 20.97 -16.04
C GLU A 173 -15.48 20.39 -14.71
N ARG A 174 -15.05 21.01 -13.61
CA ARG A 174 -15.52 20.67 -12.27
C ARG A 174 -17.00 21.04 -12.12
N VAL A 175 -17.77 20.14 -11.54
CA VAL A 175 -19.12 20.46 -11.02
C VAL A 175 -19.03 20.80 -9.54
N GLU A 176 -19.93 21.68 -9.08
CA GLU A 176 -20.02 22.03 -7.66
C GLU A 176 -21.36 21.52 -7.11
N PRO A 177 -21.41 20.31 -6.54
CA PRO A 177 -22.60 19.78 -5.93
C PRO A 177 -23.06 20.68 -4.77
N THR A 178 -24.37 20.85 -4.63
CA THR A 178 -24.92 21.57 -3.49
C THR A 178 -24.64 20.79 -2.21
N GLN A 179 -24.07 21.46 -1.22
CA GLN A 179 -23.84 20.86 0.11
C GLN A 179 -25.18 20.47 0.75
N VAL A 180 -25.28 19.22 1.18
CA VAL A 180 -26.48 18.70 1.84
C VAL A 180 -26.47 19.15 3.31
N PRO A 181 -27.50 19.86 3.80
CA PRO A 181 -27.57 20.25 5.21
C PRO A 181 -27.55 19.05 6.15
N TYR A 182 -26.81 19.15 7.25
CA TYR A 182 -26.84 18.12 8.28
C TYR A 182 -28.20 18.07 8.96
N VAL A 183 -28.82 16.91 8.98
CA VAL A 183 -30.05 16.64 9.74
C VAL A 183 -29.78 15.48 10.69
N LYS A 184 -30.12 15.67 11.98
CA LYS A 184 -29.97 14.61 12.97
C LYS A 184 -30.92 13.45 12.64
N ASP A 185 -30.33 12.27 12.41
CA ASP A 185 -31.10 11.05 12.15
C ASP A 185 -30.77 9.99 13.24
N PRO A 186 -31.71 9.72 14.16
CA PRO A 186 -31.52 8.72 15.22
C PRO A 186 -31.26 7.29 14.68
N THR A 187 -31.69 6.99 13.46
CA THR A 187 -31.51 5.66 12.85
C THR A 187 -30.07 5.38 12.46
N LYS A 188 -29.23 6.42 12.33
CA LYS A 188 -27.80 6.30 12.07
C LYS A 188 -26.98 5.87 13.29
N VAL A 189 -27.58 5.79 14.48
CA VAL A 189 -26.94 5.22 15.67
C VAL A 189 -27.07 3.71 15.62
N MET A 190 -25.98 3.01 15.33
CA MET A 190 -25.96 1.55 15.09
C MET A 190 -26.10 0.73 16.38
N MET A 191 -27.27 0.92 17.05
CA MET A 191 -27.73 -0.01 18.08
C MET A 191 -28.46 -1.18 17.43
N THR A 192 -28.59 -2.31 18.13
CA THR A 192 -29.11 -3.59 17.62
C THR A 192 -30.39 -3.46 16.80
N LYS A 193 -31.34 -2.62 17.25
CA LYS A 193 -32.61 -2.38 16.53
C LYS A 193 -32.35 -1.70 15.17
N ASN A 194 -31.64 -0.58 15.19
CA ASN A 194 -31.34 0.18 13.98
C ASN A 194 -30.50 -0.63 13.00
N SER A 195 -29.55 -1.45 13.52
CA SER A 195 -28.71 -2.31 12.70
C SER A 195 -29.50 -3.41 11.99
N ARG A 196 -30.54 -3.99 12.65
CA ARG A 196 -31.44 -4.97 12.00
C ARG A 196 -32.22 -4.34 10.85
N ASP A 197 -32.80 -3.14 11.08
CA ASP A 197 -33.52 -2.40 10.04
C ASP A 197 -32.58 -1.98 8.90
N ALA A 198 -31.33 -1.60 9.23
CA ALA A 198 -30.29 -1.28 8.26
C ALA A 198 -29.90 -2.51 7.42
N HIS A 199 -29.82 -3.71 8.02
CA HIS A 199 -29.52 -4.94 7.29
C HIS A 199 -30.52 -5.20 6.17
N VAL A 200 -31.81 -5.06 6.46
CA VAL A 200 -32.87 -5.22 5.43
C VAL A 200 -32.66 -4.23 4.27
N ARG A 201 -32.32 -2.96 4.58
CA ARG A 201 -32.01 -1.95 3.54
C ARG A 201 -30.78 -2.32 2.72
N VAL A 202 -29.73 -2.86 3.37
CA VAL A 202 -28.49 -3.28 2.69
C VAL A 202 -28.76 -4.43 1.72
N GLU A 203 -29.57 -5.43 2.10
CA GLU A 203 -29.93 -6.54 1.22
C GLU A 203 -30.78 -6.06 0.03
N GLN A 204 -31.78 -5.19 0.28
CA GLN A 204 -32.59 -4.61 -0.81
C GLN A 204 -31.72 -3.77 -1.77
N ARG A 205 -30.85 -2.94 -1.21
CA ARG A 205 -29.88 -2.15 -2.00
C ARG A 205 -29.01 -3.03 -2.89
N THR A 206 -28.60 -4.20 -2.40
CA THR A 206 -27.79 -5.14 -3.19
C THR A 206 -28.58 -5.64 -4.41
N LEU A 207 -29.86 -5.94 -4.26
CA LEU A 207 -30.74 -6.31 -5.38
C LEU A 207 -30.91 -5.15 -6.37
N ASP A 208 -31.11 -3.94 -5.87
CA ASP A 208 -31.24 -2.76 -6.74
C ASP A 208 -29.95 -2.46 -7.50
N LEU A 209 -28.79 -2.70 -6.88
CA LEU A 209 -27.47 -2.56 -7.52
C LEU A 209 -27.22 -3.64 -8.58
N ILE A 210 -27.73 -4.87 -8.42
CA ILE A 210 -27.71 -5.88 -9.48
C ILE A 210 -28.49 -5.35 -10.71
N GLN A 211 -29.69 -4.81 -10.50
CA GLN A 211 -30.46 -4.22 -11.60
C GLN A 211 -29.74 -3.04 -12.27
N TYR A 212 -29.04 -2.22 -11.49
CA TYR A 212 -28.21 -1.16 -12.02
C TYR A 212 -27.06 -1.73 -12.88
N ALA A 213 -26.36 -2.75 -12.40
CA ALA A 213 -25.27 -3.39 -13.13
C ALA A 213 -25.71 -4.01 -14.46
N GLU A 214 -26.98 -4.47 -14.57
CA GLU A 214 -27.55 -5.01 -15.80
C GLU A 214 -27.74 -3.96 -16.90
N THR A 215 -28.00 -2.71 -16.53
CA THR A 215 -28.49 -1.67 -17.45
C THR A 215 -27.57 -0.48 -17.61
N SER A 216 -26.61 -0.32 -16.70
CA SER A 216 -25.63 0.78 -16.77
C SER A 216 -24.60 0.53 -17.87
N GLY A 217 -24.16 1.58 -18.54
CA GLY A 217 -23.10 1.50 -19.55
C GLY A 217 -21.71 1.15 -19.03
N ILE A 218 -21.57 0.94 -17.70
CA ILE A 218 -20.29 0.55 -17.06
C ILE A 218 -19.86 -0.85 -17.53
N ASN A 219 -20.82 -1.77 -17.62
CA ASN A 219 -20.64 -3.11 -18.18
C ASN A 219 -21.03 -3.08 -19.66
N ARG A 220 -20.16 -3.56 -20.52
CA ARG A 220 -20.42 -3.50 -21.97
C ARG A 220 -20.03 -4.78 -22.69
N ILE A 221 -20.79 -5.11 -23.73
CA ILE A 221 -20.49 -6.19 -24.67
C ILE A 221 -19.87 -5.57 -25.92
N GLU A 222 -18.76 -6.15 -26.35
CA GLU A 222 -18.12 -5.88 -27.63
C GLU A 222 -18.17 -7.17 -28.44
N GLU A 223 -19.03 -7.22 -29.46
CA GLU A 223 -19.16 -8.41 -30.30
C GLU A 223 -17.96 -8.55 -31.24
N CYS A 224 -17.57 -9.80 -31.52
CA CYS A 224 -16.53 -10.10 -32.49
C CYS A 224 -16.97 -9.73 -33.90
N ALA A 225 -16.00 -9.54 -34.80
CA ALA A 225 -16.29 -9.38 -36.23
C ALA A 225 -17.07 -10.60 -36.77
N GLU A 226 -17.99 -10.36 -37.70
CA GLU A 226 -18.84 -11.40 -38.26
C GLU A 226 -18.03 -12.56 -38.85
N GLY A 227 -18.37 -13.80 -38.48
CA GLY A 227 -17.67 -15.00 -38.90
C GLY A 227 -16.32 -15.26 -38.26
N SER A 228 -15.91 -14.47 -37.27
CA SER A 228 -14.65 -14.66 -36.56
C SER A 228 -14.67 -15.94 -35.71
N LEU A 229 -13.61 -16.73 -35.85
CA LEU A 229 -13.37 -17.94 -35.09
C LEU A 229 -11.92 -17.98 -34.59
N VAL A 230 -11.71 -18.45 -33.35
CA VAL A 230 -10.40 -18.78 -32.84
C VAL A 230 -10.33 -20.30 -32.64
N ASN A 231 -9.38 -20.94 -33.30
CA ASN A 231 -9.27 -22.41 -33.33
C ASN A 231 -10.57 -23.11 -33.80
N GLY A 232 -11.30 -22.48 -34.74
CA GLY A 232 -12.56 -23.03 -35.26
C GLY A 232 -13.77 -22.87 -34.35
N LYS A 233 -13.68 -22.12 -33.24
CA LYS A 233 -14.73 -21.90 -32.26
C LYS A 233 -15.08 -20.42 -32.12
N LYS A 234 -16.35 -20.15 -31.82
CA LYS A 234 -16.85 -18.83 -31.44
C LYS A 234 -16.59 -18.61 -29.95
N ILE A 235 -15.61 -17.79 -29.64
CA ILE A 235 -15.15 -17.56 -28.25
C ILE A 235 -15.77 -16.29 -27.66
N GLY A 236 -16.23 -16.40 -26.41
CA GLY A 236 -16.54 -15.27 -25.53
C GLY A 236 -15.50 -15.12 -24.44
N VAL A 237 -15.14 -13.87 -24.11
CA VAL A 237 -14.25 -13.56 -22.98
C VAL A 237 -14.99 -12.64 -22.02
N ILE A 238 -15.03 -13.01 -20.75
CA ILE A 238 -15.53 -12.18 -19.64
C ILE A 238 -14.33 -11.69 -18.85
N THR A 239 -14.19 -10.38 -18.66
CA THR A 239 -12.97 -9.79 -18.09
C THR A 239 -13.21 -8.43 -17.45
N SER A 240 -12.26 -7.95 -16.67
CA SER A 240 -12.25 -6.62 -16.03
C SER A 240 -10.82 -6.06 -15.96
N SER A 241 -10.65 -4.83 -15.49
CA SER A 241 -9.34 -4.19 -15.23
C SER A 241 -8.36 -4.31 -16.41
N THR A 242 -7.06 -4.41 -16.10
CA THR A 242 -5.99 -4.60 -17.11
C THR A 242 -6.15 -5.85 -17.96
N SER A 243 -6.77 -6.91 -17.43
CA SER A 243 -7.03 -8.13 -18.20
C SER A 243 -7.88 -7.87 -19.44
N TYR A 244 -8.75 -6.84 -19.42
CA TYR A 244 -9.45 -6.38 -20.60
C TYR A 244 -8.49 -5.85 -21.68
N GLN A 245 -7.53 -4.99 -21.29
CA GLN A 245 -6.55 -4.45 -22.24
C GLN A 245 -5.70 -5.56 -22.86
N TYR A 246 -5.26 -6.51 -22.03
CA TYR A 246 -4.50 -7.67 -22.53
C TYR A 246 -5.33 -8.56 -23.46
N THR A 247 -6.62 -8.75 -23.16
CA THR A 247 -7.55 -9.48 -24.03
C THR A 247 -7.67 -8.82 -25.38
N LYS A 248 -7.84 -7.50 -25.43
CA LYS A 248 -7.92 -6.74 -26.69
C LYS A 248 -6.62 -6.79 -27.49
N GLU A 249 -5.47 -6.72 -26.82
CA GLU A 249 -4.15 -6.84 -27.45
C GLU A 249 -3.93 -8.23 -28.07
N VAL A 250 -4.39 -9.30 -27.40
CA VAL A 250 -4.19 -10.68 -27.88
C VAL A 250 -5.16 -11.03 -29.01
N PHE A 251 -6.42 -10.69 -28.87
CA PHE A 251 -7.47 -11.21 -29.75
C PHE A 251 -8.00 -10.18 -30.73
N GLY A 252 -7.81 -8.87 -30.48
CA GLY A 252 -8.43 -7.80 -31.29
C GLY A 252 -9.95 -7.96 -31.32
N ASP A 253 -10.51 -8.04 -32.51
CA ASP A 253 -11.95 -8.22 -32.74
C ASP A 253 -12.32 -9.67 -33.09
N LYS A 254 -11.44 -10.64 -32.82
CA LYS A 254 -11.67 -12.06 -33.12
C LYS A 254 -12.54 -12.77 -32.10
N VAL A 255 -12.73 -12.21 -30.92
CA VAL A 255 -13.56 -12.76 -29.83
C VAL A 255 -14.57 -11.72 -29.39
N SER A 256 -15.74 -12.17 -28.95
CA SER A 256 -16.66 -11.28 -28.23
C SER A 256 -16.17 -11.08 -26.81
N VAL A 257 -16.28 -9.85 -26.29
CA VAL A 257 -15.81 -9.50 -24.93
C VAL A 257 -16.96 -8.91 -24.14
N LEU A 258 -17.23 -9.48 -22.96
CA LEU A 258 -18.00 -8.81 -21.90
C LEU A 258 -17.01 -8.16 -20.94
N LYS A 259 -16.87 -6.84 -21.05
CA LYS A 259 -16.07 -6.03 -20.14
C LYS A 259 -16.92 -5.63 -18.96
N LEU A 260 -16.55 -6.12 -17.78
CA LEU A 260 -17.17 -5.76 -16.51
C LEU A 260 -16.44 -4.56 -15.91
N GLY A 261 -17.15 -3.45 -15.80
CA GLY A 261 -16.68 -2.26 -15.07
C GLY A 261 -17.15 -2.26 -13.63
N MET A 262 -18.35 -2.81 -13.36
CA MET A 262 -18.81 -3.12 -12.01
C MET A 262 -18.56 -4.59 -11.72
N VAL A 263 -17.67 -4.89 -10.77
CA VAL A 263 -17.28 -6.25 -10.37
C VAL A 263 -17.97 -6.72 -9.09
N TYR A 264 -18.68 -5.84 -8.42
CA TYR A 264 -19.63 -6.17 -7.37
C TYR A 264 -20.73 -5.12 -7.26
N PRO A 265 -22.02 -5.53 -7.22
CA PRO A 265 -22.47 -6.87 -7.59
C PRO A 265 -22.38 -7.11 -9.09
N LEU A 266 -22.29 -8.38 -9.47
CA LEU A 266 -22.16 -8.77 -10.87
C LEU A 266 -23.52 -8.85 -11.58
N PRO A 267 -23.62 -8.51 -12.89
CA PRO A 267 -24.86 -8.52 -13.66
C PRO A 267 -25.19 -9.94 -14.14
N GLU A 268 -26.08 -10.65 -13.46
CA GLU A 268 -26.40 -12.06 -13.71
C GLU A 268 -27.03 -12.30 -15.09
N LYS A 269 -28.01 -11.47 -15.47
CA LYS A 269 -28.70 -11.61 -16.75
C LYS A 269 -27.78 -11.28 -17.91
N LEU A 270 -27.02 -10.19 -17.83
CA LEU A 270 -26.08 -9.80 -18.87
C LEU A 270 -25.02 -10.88 -19.13
N ILE A 271 -24.51 -11.52 -18.06
CA ILE A 271 -23.56 -12.64 -18.14
C ILE A 271 -24.21 -13.86 -18.83
N LYS A 272 -25.44 -14.21 -18.43
CA LYS A 272 -26.18 -15.32 -19.05
C LYS A 272 -26.48 -15.06 -20.53
N ASP A 273 -26.92 -13.86 -20.86
CA ASP A 273 -27.24 -13.46 -22.24
C ASP A 273 -25.97 -13.46 -23.11
N PHE A 274 -24.86 -12.94 -22.58
CA PHE A 274 -23.56 -12.96 -23.28
C PHE A 274 -23.07 -14.38 -23.58
N ALA A 275 -23.32 -15.32 -22.68
CA ALA A 275 -22.88 -16.69 -22.81
C ALA A 275 -23.59 -17.45 -23.96
N GLN A 276 -24.80 -17.00 -24.34
CA GLN A 276 -25.58 -17.67 -25.36
C GLN A 276 -24.91 -17.61 -26.75
N GLY A 277 -24.90 -18.74 -27.45
CA GLY A 277 -24.37 -18.84 -28.81
C GLY A 277 -22.83 -18.73 -28.91
N LYS A 278 -22.09 -18.85 -27.81
CA LYS A 278 -20.64 -19.04 -27.78
C LYS A 278 -20.32 -20.53 -27.61
N ASP A 279 -19.29 -21.01 -28.31
CA ASP A 279 -18.84 -22.41 -28.19
C ASP A 279 -17.99 -22.62 -26.93
N GLU A 280 -17.20 -21.62 -26.56
CA GLU A 280 -16.39 -21.59 -25.35
C GLU A 280 -16.39 -20.19 -24.74
N ILE A 281 -16.32 -20.14 -23.41
CA ILE A 281 -16.24 -18.91 -22.65
C ILE A 281 -15.01 -18.98 -21.75
N TYR A 282 -14.18 -17.94 -21.84
CA TYR A 282 -13.02 -17.75 -20.98
C TYR A 282 -13.27 -16.61 -20.01
N VAL A 283 -12.90 -16.81 -18.74
CA VAL A 283 -12.83 -15.74 -17.76
C VAL A 283 -11.35 -15.39 -17.56
N ILE A 284 -10.99 -14.17 -17.99
CA ILE A 284 -9.62 -13.66 -17.86
C ILE A 284 -9.62 -12.61 -16.76
N GLU A 285 -9.21 -13.00 -15.56
CA GLU A 285 -9.13 -12.14 -14.37
C GLU A 285 -7.86 -12.44 -13.57
N GLU A 286 -7.23 -11.39 -13.03
CA GLU A 286 -6.12 -11.53 -12.09
C GLU A 286 -6.64 -11.83 -10.68
N LEU A 287 -5.75 -12.29 -9.79
CA LEU A 287 -6.06 -12.66 -8.40
C LEU A 287 -7.04 -13.83 -8.30
N ASP A 288 -8.02 -13.76 -7.42
CA ASP A 288 -8.95 -14.83 -7.11
C ASP A 288 -10.03 -15.05 -8.19
N PRO A 289 -10.58 -16.26 -8.33
CA PRO A 289 -11.59 -16.58 -9.35
C PRO A 289 -13.00 -16.06 -8.96
N ILE A 290 -13.18 -14.76 -8.82
CA ILE A 290 -14.44 -14.15 -8.39
C ILE A 290 -15.48 -14.20 -9.51
N ILE A 291 -15.12 -13.74 -10.71
CA ILE A 291 -16.00 -13.73 -11.89
C ILE A 291 -16.24 -15.15 -12.36
N GLU A 292 -15.19 -15.97 -12.41
CA GLU A 292 -15.27 -17.39 -12.76
C GLU A 292 -16.26 -18.16 -11.88
N ASN A 293 -16.13 -18.02 -10.55
CA ASN A 293 -16.99 -18.68 -9.59
C ASN A 293 -18.45 -18.21 -9.72
N HIS A 294 -18.67 -16.93 -9.97
CA HIS A 294 -20.01 -16.42 -10.20
C HIS A 294 -20.63 -17.00 -11.49
N CYS A 295 -19.88 -17.08 -12.57
CA CYS A 295 -20.35 -17.74 -13.81
C CYS A 295 -20.71 -19.20 -13.56
N LYS A 296 -19.89 -19.94 -12.83
CA LYS A 296 -20.16 -21.33 -12.47
C LYS A 296 -21.42 -21.47 -11.59
N GLN A 297 -21.64 -20.57 -10.65
CA GLN A 297 -22.87 -20.51 -9.82
C GLN A 297 -24.12 -20.25 -10.67
N LEU A 298 -24.01 -19.50 -11.77
CA LEU A 298 -25.07 -19.29 -12.74
C LEU A 298 -25.31 -20.48 -13.68
N GLY A 299 -24.52 -21.56 -13.56
CA GLY A 299 -24.60 -22.76 -14.40
C GLY A 299 -23.89 -22.63 -15.74
N ILE A 300 -23.03 -21.61 -15.91
CA ILE A 300 -22.30 -21.37 -17.16
C ILE A 300 -20.96 -22.13 -17.11
N GLN A 301 -20.68 -22.91 -18.15
CA GLN A 301 -19.38 -23.55 -18.32
C GLN A 301 -18.36 -22.51 -18.77
N VAL A 302 -17.32 -22.30 -18.00
CA VAL A 302 -16.25 -21.34 -18.29
C VAL A 302 -14.87 -21.94 -18.00
N HIS A 303 -13.88 -21.51 -18.76
CA HIS A 303 -12.47 -21.72 -18.50
C HIS A 303 -11.90 -20.47 -17.80
N GLY A 304 -11.25 -20.67 -16.67
CA GLY A 304 -10.67 -19.57 -15.87
C GLY A 304 -9.32 -20.00 -15.31
N LYS A 305 -9.22 -20.27 -14.00
CA LYS A 305 -7.97 -20.66 -13.35
C LYS A 305 -7.50 -22.08 -13.69
N ASP A 306 -8.30 -22.86 -14.38
CA ASP A 306 -7.87 -24.11 -15.05
C ASP A 306 -6.95 -23.84 -16.26
N THR A 307 -7.07 -22.67 -16.85
CA THR A 307 -6.31 -22.24 -18.03
C THR A 307 -5.28 -21.16 -17.68
N PHE A 308 -5.64 -20.20 -16.84
CA PHE A 308 -4.80 -19.07 -16.46
C PHE A 308 -4.30 -19.22 -15.02
N PRO A 309 -3.04 -18.88 -14.71
CA PRO A 309 -2.49 -19.03 -13.36
C PRO A 309 -3.22 -18.15 -12.35
N ILE A 310 -3.25 -18.61 -11.09
CA ILE A 310 -3.77 -17.83 -9.97
C ILE A 310 -2.73 -16.87 -9.41
N CYS A 311 -1.44 -17.20 -9.52
CA CYS A 311 -0.35 -16.41 -8.98
C CYS A 311 0.32 -15.57 -10.08
N GLY A 312 0.74 -14.37 -9.70
CA GLY A 312 1.49 -13.48 -10.55
C GLY A 312 0.60 -12.53 -11.37
N GLU A 313 1.26 -11.57 -11.98
CA GLU A 313 0.63 -10.57 -12.84
C GLU A 313 0.38 -11.12 -14.24
N PHE A 314 -0.73 -10.72 -14.86
CA PHE A 314 -1.01 -11.09 -16.26
C PHE A 314 -0.29 -10.18 -17.25
N SER A 315 -0.15 -10.69 -18.45
CA SER A 315 0.32 -9.98 -19.64
C SER A 315 -0.26 -10.59 -20.89
N GLN A 316 -0.22 -9.85 -22.00
CA GLN A 316 -0.63 -10.37 -23.30
C GLN A 316 0.14 -11.65 -23.69
N ASN A 317 1.43 -11.75 -23.35
CA ASN A 317 2.25 -12.92 -23.66
C ASN A 317 1.85 -14.14 -22.82
N LEU A 318 1.54 -13.92 -21.53
CA LEU A 318 1.01 -14.99 -20.68
C LEU A 318 -0.31 -15.54 -21.24
N ILE A 319 -1.24 -14.66 -21.64
CA ILE A 319 -2.53 -15.06 -22.21
C ILE A 319 -2.30 -15.84 -23.52
N LYS A 320 -1.44 -15.37 -24.44
CA LYS A 320 -1.09 -16.11 -25.67
C LYS A 320 -0.59 -17.50 -25.35
N LYS A 321 0.34 -17.62 -24.43
CA LYS A 321 0.92 -18.90 -23.98
C LYS A 321 -0.16 -19.84 -23.43
N CYS A 322 -1.02 -19.37 -22.53
CA CYS A 322 -2.10 -20.15 -21.94
C CYS A 322 -3.13 -20.61 -22.99
N MET A 323 -3.34 -19.82 -24.04
CA MET A 323 -4.24 -20.13 -25.15
C MET A 323 -3.59 -20.95 -26.28
N GLY A 324 -2.32 -21.36 -26.12
CA GLY A 324 -1.57 -22.09 -27.14
C GLY A 324 -1.34 -21.30 -28.43
N MET A 325 -1.30 -19.97 -28.34
CA MET A 325 -1.03 -19.07 -29.47
C MET A 325 0.47 -18.83 -29.61
N GLU A 326 0.88 -18.43 -30.83
CA GLU A 326 2.27 -18.10 -31.12
C GLU A 326 2.75 -16.92 -30.25
N GLU A 327 3.86 -17.13 -29.54
CA GLU A 327 4.52 -16.08 -28.78
C GLU A 327 5.49 -15.30 -29.70
N PRO A 328 5.69 -13.99 -29.47
CA PRO A 328 6.67 -13.23 -30.25
C PRO A 328 8.08 -13.76 -30.00
N GLU A 329 8.92 -13.72 -31.04
CA GLU A 329 10.35 -13.98 -30.86
C GLU A 329 10.99 -12.92 -29.95
N TYR A 330 11.65 -13.36 -28.90
CA TYR A 330 12.38 -12.48 -28.01
C TYR A 330 13.83 -12.35 -28.43
N THR A 331 14.32 -11.14 -28.50
CA THR A 331 15.76 -10.90 -28.60
C THR A 331 16.40 -11.30 -27.28
N THR A 332 17.18 -12.37 -27.28
CA THR A 332 17.98 -12.80 -26.13
C THR A 332 19.38 -12.20 -26.20
N ILE A 333 19.93 -11.84 -25.07
CA ILE A 333 21.32 -11.44 -24.91
C ILE A 333 22.03 -12.49 -24.07
N ASP A 334 23.19 -12.95 -24.52
CA ASP A 334 23.99 -13.96 -23.80
C ASP A 334 24.72 -13.41 -22.56
N ALA A 335 24.36 -12.19 -22.14
CA ALA A 335 24.95 -11.57 -20.96
C ALA A 335 24.16 -11.93 -19.69
N GLN A 336 24.85 -12.42 -18.68
CA GLN A 336 24.28 -12.60 -17.36
C GLN A 336 24.05 -11.24 -16.70
N ILE A 337 22.79 -10.81 -16.63
CA ILE A 337 22.41 -9.55 -16.00
C ILE A 337 22.47 -9.74 -14.48
N PRO A 338 23.30 -8.95 -13.74
CA PRO A 338 23.35 -9.07 -12.29
C PRO A 338 22.05 -8.60 -11.66
N GLY A 339 21.55 -9.36 -10.67
CA GLY A 339 20.41 -8.96 -9.85
C GLY A 339 20.68 -7.62 -9.15
N ARG A 340 19.64 -6.78 -9.03
CA ARG A 340 19.69 -5.47 -8.35
C ARG A 340 18.64 -5.43 -7.23
N PRO A 341 18.83 -6.20 -6.14
CA PRO A 341 17.88 -6.17 -5.03
C PRO A 341 17.85 -4.76 -4.41
N PRO A 342 16.73 -4.35 -3.81
CA PRO A 342 16.66 -3.09 -3.09
C PRO A 342 17.63 -3.11 -1.92
N VAL A 343 18.28 -1.96 -1.66
CA VAL A 343 19.24 -1.78 -0.56
C VAL A 343 18.95 -0.46 0.16
N MET A 344 19.30 -0.37 1.44
CA MET A 344 19.25 0.90 2.15
C MET A 344 20.17 1.93 1.47
N CYS A 345 19.79 3.20 1.50
CA CYS A 345 20.58 4.31 0.92
C CYS A 345 21.98 4.41 1.52
N ALA A 346 22.90 5.04 0.81
CA ALA A 346 24.19 5.43 1.37
C ALA A 346 23.98 6.38 2.55
N GLY A 347 24.62 6.11 3.69
CA GLY A 347 24.43 6.87 4.92
C GLY A 347 23.05 6.77 5.57
N CYS A 348 22.22 5.80 5.19
CA CYS A 348 20.92 5.60 5.83
C CYS A 348 21.06 5.50 7.35
N PRO A 349 20.25 6.24 8.16
CA PRO A 349 20.37 6.25 9.61
C PRO A 349 20.06 4.89 10.26
N HIS A 350 19.28 4.03 9.58
CA HIS A 350 18.93 2.72 10.14
C HIS A 350 20.10 1.74 10.21
N ARG A 351 21.17 1.94 9.42
CA ARG A 351 22.29 0.99 9.34
C ARG A 351 23.02 0.76 10.67
N GLY A 352 23.24 1.82 11.45
CA GLY A 352 23.94 1.73 12.72
C GLY A 352 23.22 0.82 13.71
N ILE A 353 21.91 0.95 13.83
CA ILE A 353 21.07 0.10 14.68
C ILE A 353 21.18 -1.37 14.26
N PHE A 354 20.91 -1.68 13.00
CA PHE A 354 20.91 -3.07 12.53
C PHE A 354 22.30 -3.70 12.57
N TYR A 355 23.37 -2.92 12.35
CA TYR A 355 24.73 -3.41 12.54
C TYR A 355 24.98 -3.85 13.98
N ILE A 356 24.57 -3.07 14.98
CA ILE A 356 24.74 -3.42 16.39
C ILE A 356 23.88 -4.63 16.78
N LEU A 357 22.61 -4.67 16.34
CA LEU A 357 21.72 -5.80 16.62
C LEU A 357 22.28 -7.11 16.04
N HIS A 358 22.76 -7.08 14.79
CA HIS A 358 23.44 -8.22 14.16
C HIS A 358 24.72 -8.65 14.92
N LYS A 359 25.59 -7.67 15.24
CA LYS A 359 26.84 -7.93 15.98
C LYS A 359 26.57 -8.62 17.32
N LYS A 360 25.50 -8.24 18.01
CA LYS A 360 25.10 -8.79 19.31
C LYS A 360 24.24 -10.04 19.20
N LYS A 361 23.83 -10.45 18.00
CA LYS A 361 22.94 -11.60 17.74
C LYS A 361 21.61 -11.49 18.49
N ILE A 362 21.03 -10.30 18.52
CA ILE A 362 19.75 -10.03 19.17
C ILE A 362 18.64 -10.42 18.20
N MET A 363 17.62 -11.12 18.69
CA MET A 363 16.39 -11.40 17.96
C MET A 363 15.62 -10.10 17.70
N VAL A 364 15.26 -9.84 16.44
CA VAL A 364 14.58 -8.61 16.04
C VAL A 364 13.19 -8.93 15.50
N TYR A 365 12.17 -8.60 16.28
CA TYR A 365 10.81 -8.55 15.78
C TYR A 365 10.64 -7.24 15.00
N GLY A 366 10.68 -7.34 13.66
CA GLY A 366 10.63 -6.20 12.77
C GLY A 366 9.22 -5.74 12.43
N ASP A 367 9.17 -4.68 11.65
CA ASP A 367 7.94 -4.05 11.18
C ASP A 367 8.06 -3.63 9.70
N ILE A 368 7.11 -2.86 9.17
CA ILE A 368 7.02 -2.50 7.76
C ILE A 368 7.56 -1.07 7.54
N GLY A 369 8.59 -0.96 6.72
CA GLY A 369 9.23 0.31 6.34
C GLY A 369 10.55 0.09 5.62
N CYS A 370 11.28 1.14 5.26
CA CYS A 370 12.62 1.04 4.66
C CYS A 370 13.58 0.16 5.49
N TYR A 371 13.37 0.14 6.78
CA TYR A 371 14.18 -0.64 7.74
C TYR A 371 13.93 -2.16 7.64
N THR A 372 12.89 -2.63 6.97
CA THR A 372 12.73 -4.06 6.62
C THR A 372 13.95 -4.58 5.84
N LEU A 373 14.64 -3.69 5.11
CA LEU A 373 15.92 -4.00 4.44
C LEU A 373 17.07 -4.32 5.41
N GLY A 374 16.88 -4.18 6.73
CA GLY A 374 17.78 -4.71 7.76
C GLY A 374 17.89 -6.25 7.73
N ALA A 375 16.94 -6.94 7.12
CA ALA A 375 16.98 -8.38 6.86
C ALA A 375 17.99 -8.78 5.78
N VAL A 376 18.40 -7.84 4.91
CA VAL A 376 19.28 -8.13 3.76
C VAL A 376 20.76 -8.10 4.17
N ALA A 377 21.54 -8.99 3.58
CA ALA A 377 22.98 -9.03 3.78
C ALA A 377 23.66 -7.67 3.45
N PRO A 378 24.73 -7.30 4.19
CA PRO A 378 25.41 -8.03 5.25
C PRO A 378 24.81 -7.82 6.66
N LEU A 379 23.74 -7.03 6.78
CA LEU A 379 23.14 -6.72 8.08
C LEU A 379 22.46 -7.95 8.69
N ASN A 380 21.59 -8.64 7.96
CA ASN A 380 20.91 -9.88 8.40
C ASN A 380 20.43 -9.79 9.84
N ALA A 381 19.81 -8.68 10.22
CA ALA A 381 19.51 -8.35 11.61
C ALA A 381 18.02 -8.43 11.96
N MET A 382 17.16 -8.62 10.97
CA MET A 382 15.71 -8.75 11.20
C MET A 382 15.30 -10.21 11.01
N ASP A 383 14.60 -10.77 11.99
CA ASP A 383 14.19 -12.19 11.98
C ASP A 383 12.82 -12.39 11.33
N LEU A 384 11.89 -11.47 11.55
CA LEU A 384 10.53 -11.53 10.99
C LEU A 384 9.86 -10.16 10.95
N ASN A 385 8.78 -10.06 10.20
CA ASN A 385 7.80 -8.98 10.22
C ASN A 385 6.41 -9.52 9.86
N VAL A 386 5.34 -8.87 10.33
CA VAL A 386 3.96 -9.29 10.07
C VAL A 386 3.19 -8.17 9.38
N CYS A 387 2.80 -7.14 10.12
CA CYS A 387 2.07 -5.97 9.63
C CYS A 387 2.51 -4.73 10.42
N MET A 388 2.03 -3.56 9.99
CA MET A 388 2.38 -2.30 10.66
C MET A 388 1.94 -2.29 12.12
N GLY A 389 2.90 -2.06 13.04
CA GLY A 389 2.71 -2.05 14.49
C GLY A 389 2.93 -3.40 15.19
N ALA A 390 2.99 -4.51 14.44
CA ALA A 390 3.11 -5.84 15.03
C ALA A 390 4.43 -6.09 15.77
N SER A 391 5.48 -5.33 15.47
CA SER A 391 6.76 -5.44 16.17
C SER A 391 6.65 -5.17 17.67
N CYS A 392 5.71 -4.34 18.11
CA CYS A 392 5.47 -4.04 19.51
C CYS A 392 4.69 -5.17 20.19
N SER A 393 3.49 -5.45 19.71
CA SER A 393 2.61 -6.47 20.32
C SER A 393 3.13 -7.89 20.13
N GLY A 394 3.73 -8.20 18.98
CA GLY A 394 4.34 -9.50 18.71
C GLY A 394 5.57 -9.77 19.60
N LEU A 395 6.42 -8.75 19.81
CA LEU A 395 7.52 -8.83 20.79
C LEU A 395 7.00 -9.11 22.20
N HIS A 396 5.93 -8.40 22.61
CA HIS A 396 5.29 -8.65 23.90
C HIS A 396 4.90 -10.13 24.06
N GLY A 397 4.15 -10.68 23.08
CA GLY A 397 3.75 -12.08 23.10
C GLY A 397 4.94 -13.05 23.11
N PHE A 398 5.98 -12.76 22.32
CA PHE A 398 7.21 -13.54 22.28
C PHE A 398 7.90 -13.57 23.65
N ASN A 399 8.05 -12.41 24.28
CA ASN A 399 8.69 -12.31 25.60
C ASN A 399 7.88 -12.97 26.72
N LYS A 400 6.55 -12.87 26.68
CA LYS A 400 5.69 -13.62 27.61
C LYS A 400 5.84 -15.14 27.48
N ALA A 401 6.08 -15.63 26.27
CA ALA A 401 6.30 -17.06 26.02
C ALA A 401 7.71 -17.54 26.40
N MET A 402 8.74 -16.72 26.11
CA MET A 402 10.15 -17.07 26.32
C MET A 402 10.67 -16.73 27.71
N GLY A 403 9.97 -15.85 28.44
CA GLY A 403 10.42 -15.34 29.74
C GLY A 403 11.75 -14.59 29.64
N GLU A 404 12.59 -14.70 30.67
CA GLU A 404 13.87 -13.96 30.77
C GLU A 404 14.80 -14.18 29.55
N ALA A 405 14.77 -15.35 28.94
CA ALA A 405 15.59 -15.66 27.74
C ALA A 405 15.18 -14.82 26.53
N GLY A 406 13.88 -14.55 26.35
CA GLY A 406 13.38 -13.63 25.34
C GLY A 406 13.66 -12.18 25.71
N GLU A 407 13.25 -11.76 26.89
CA GLU A 407 13.37 -10.39 27.39
C GLU A 407 14.79 -9.82 27.33
N SER A 408 15.81 -10.65 27.60
CA SER A 408 17.22 -10.24 27.60
C SER A 408 17.89 -10.27 26.23
N ASN A 409 17.27 -10.83 25.20
CA ASN A 409 17.88 -11.03 23.88
C ASN A 409 16.95 -10.76 22.70
N SER A 410 15.88 -9.99 22.90
CA SER A 410 14.96 -9.63 21.81
C SER A 410 14.57 -8.15 21.87
N VAL A 411 14.33 -7.56 20.70
CA VAL A 411 13.83 -6.19 20.55
C VAL A 411 12.75 -6.12 19.48
N GLY A 412 11.79 -5.20 19.67
CA GLY A 412 10.90 -4.74 18.60
C GLY A 412 11.52 -3.55 17.88
N VAL A 413 11.44 -3.50 16.56
CA VAL A 413 11.95 -2.37 15.77
C VAL A 413 10.84 -1.81 14.90
N ILE A 414 10.53 -0.52 15.03
CA ILE A 414 9.43 0.17 14.37
C ILE A 414 9.85 1.57 13.90
N GLY A 415 9.39 2.00 12.73
CA GLY A 415 9.59 3.37 12.24
C GLY A 415 8.63 4.38 12.88
N ASP A 416 8.97 5.67 12.84
CA ASP A 416 8.17 6.76 13.40
C ASP A 416 6.74 6.83 12.82
N SER A 417 6.59 6.74 11.51
CA SER A 417 5.27 6.72 10.85
C SER A 417 4.47 5.47 11.23
N THR A 418 5.09 4.30 11.20
CA THR A 418 4.47 3.02 11.56
C THR A 418 4.09 2.99 13.05
N PHE A 419 4.89 3.65 13.90
CA PHE A 419 4.58 3.83 15.31
C PHE A 419 3.29 4.65 15.50
N MET A 420 3.13 5.75 14.76
CA MET A 420 1.90 6.55 14.78
C MET A 420 0.72 5.81 14.15
N HIS A 421 0.97 4.91 13.19
CA HIS A 421 -0.08 4.12 12.54
C HIS A 421 -0.75 3.11 13.50
N SER A 422 0.04 2.25 14.15
CA SER A 422 -0.47 1.18 15.03
C SER A 422 0.44 0.83 16.21
N GLY A 423 1.66 1.36 16.26
CA GLY A 423 2.62 1.02 17.31
C GLY A 423 2.23 1.54 18.70
N MET A 424 1.53 2.67 18.78
CA MET A 424 1.10 3.26 20.05
C MET A 424 0.25 2.29 20.89
N THR A 425 -0.70 1.60 20.26
CA THR A 425 -1.52 0.60 20.95
C THR A 425 -0.71 -0.60 21.40
N GLY A 426 0.28 -1.02 20.58
CA GLY A 426 1.19 -2.12 20.92
C GLY A 426 2.09 -1.81 22.12
N ILE A 427 2.67 -0.60 22.20
CA ILE A 427 3.47 -0.24 23.40
C ILE A 427 2.58 0.01 24.64
N THR A 428 1.35 0.47 24.44
CA THR A 428 0.38 0.57 25.56
C THR A 428 0.11 -0.80 26.15
N ASP A 429 -0.03 -1.84 25.32
CA ASP A 429 -0.18 -3.23 25.77
C ASP A 429 1.04 -3.72 26.57
N ILE A 430 2.25 -3.43 26.09
CA ILE A 430 3.52 -3.71 26.79
C ILE A 430 3.53 -3.07 28.18
N SER A 431 3.23 -1.77 28.25
CA SER A 431 3.23 -1.01 29.50
C SER A 431 2.15 -1.50 30.48
N TYR A 432 0.90 -1.63 29.99
CA TYR A 432 -0.24 -2.07 30.79
C TYR A 432 -0.03 -3.47 31.40
N ASN A 433 0.54 -4.40 30.63
CA ASN A 433 0.78 -5.77 31.06
C ASN A 433 2.18 -6.00 31.65
N MET A 434 2.92 -4.93 31.94
CA MET A 434 4.24 -4.98 32.58
C MET A 434 5.17 -6.01 31.95
N SER A 435 5.43 -5.88 30.66
CA SER A 435 6.35 -6.75 29.91
C SER A 435 7.73 -6.12 29.83
N ASN A 436 8.77 -6.84 30.22
CA ASN A 436 10.17 -6.37 30.10
C ASN A 436 10.64 -6.36 28.65
N SER A 437 9.88 -5.70 27.77
CA SER A 437 10.16 -5.63 26.35
C SER A 437 10.82 -4.31 25.98
N THR A 438 11.87 -4.38 25.16
CA THR A 438 12.59 -3.21 24.63
C THR A 438 12.14 -2.94 23.20
N VAL A 439 11.58 -1.75 22.94
CA VAL A 439 11.18 -1.32 21.58
C VAL A 439 12.09 -0.21 21.10
N ILE A 440 12.59 -0.33 19.86
CA ILE A 440 13.42 0.67 19.19
C ILE A 440 12.58 1.40 18.16
N ILE A 441 12.32 2.69 18.38
CA ILE A 441 11.62 3.55 17.43
C ILE A 441 12.67 4.22 16.54
N LEU A 442 12.59 3.97 15.24
CA LEU A 442 13.47 4.57 14.22
C LEU A 442 12.86 5.88 13.73
N ASP A 443 13.18 6.98 14.40
CA ASP A 443 12.74 8.33 14.06
C ASP A 443 13.63 8.91 12.96
N ASN A 444 13.20 8.77 11.72
CA ASN A 444 13.85 9.37 10.55
C ASN A 444 13.10 10.60 10.00
N SER A 445 12.09 11.06 10.71
CA SER A 445 11.30 12.29 10.43
C SER A 445 10.64 12.31 9.06
N ILE A 446 10.26 11.13 8.52
CA ILE A 446 9.55 11.03 7.23
C ILE A 446 8.99 9.62 7.01
N THR A 447 7.89 9.48 6.29
CA THR A 447 7.40 8.19 5.77
C THR A 447 8.15 7.87 4.48
N GLY A 448 9.32 7.22 4.60
CA GLY A 448 10.29 7.13 3.50
C GLY A 448 9.94 6.16 2.38
N MET A 449 9.35 4.99 2.71
CA MET A 449 9.17 3.87 1.78
C MET A 449 8.21 4.19 0.62
N THR A 450 7.18 4.99 0.88
CA THR A 450 6.08 5.28 -0.06
C THR A 450 6.28 6.57 -0.86
N GLY A 451 7.42 7.27 -0.69
CA GLY A 451 7.73 8.48 -1.46
C GLY A 451 8.02 9.73 -0.61
N HIS A 452 8.35 9.59 0.67
CA HIS A 452 8.72 10.68 1.58
C HIS A 452 7.54 11.57 2.01
N GLN A 453 6.41 10.97 2.37
CA GLN A 453 5.24 11.67 2.88
C GLN A 453 5.46 12.18 4.32
N GLN A 454 4.79 13.29 4.63
CA GLN A 454 4.74 13.81 5.99
C GLN A 454 3.91 12.88 6.89
N ASN A 455 4.20 12.89 8.19
CA ASN A 455 3.47 12.14 9.21
C ASN A 455 3.38 12.97 10.51
N PRO A 456 2.60 12.55 11.53
CA PRO A 456 2.39 13.37 12.73
C PRO A 456 3.67 13.75 13.50
N THR A 457 4.81 13.09 13.25
CA THR A 457 6.09 13.40 13.92
C THR A 457 6.93 14.46 13.21
N THR A 458 6.55 14.85 11.99
CA THR A 458 7.35 15.73 11.13
C THR A 458 7.08 17.23 11.37
N GLY A 459 5.88 17.59 11.85
CA GLY A 459 5.46 18.97 12.06
C GLY A 459 5.05 19.72 10.78
N LYS A 460 4.73 18.96 9.72
CA LYS A 460 4.23 19.48 8.44
C LYS A 460 3.02 18.65 7.97
N ASN A 461 2.08 19.31 7.31
CA ASN A 461 0.96 18.65 6.64
C ASN A 461 1.35 18.13 5.25
N LEU A 462 0.39 17.55 4.51
CA LEU A 462 0.56 17.00 3.17
C LEU A 462 1.10 18.04 2.17
N ARG A 463 0.68 19.30 2.28
CA ARG A 463 1.14 20.41 1.41
C ARG A 463 2.50 20.99 1.83
N GLY A 464 3.11 20.47 2.91
CA GLY A 464 4.38 20.94 3.45
C GLY A 464 4.28 22.18 4.34
N GLU A 465 3.08 22.61 4.67
CA GLU A 465 2.80 23.71 5.57
C GLU A 465 3.02 23.32 7.04
N PRO A 466 3.31 24.27 7.96
CA PRO A 466 3.43 23.98 9.38
C PRO A 466 2.17 23.32 9.94
N ALA A 467 2.36 22.24 10.71
CA ALA A 467 1.29 21.50 11.37
C ALA A 467 1.69 21.07 12.78
N GLY A 468 0.76 20.49 13.53
CA GLY A 468 1.04 19.91 14.83
C GLY A 468 2.14 18.84 14.73
N LYS A 469 2.97 18.76 15.77
CA LYS A 469 4.06 17.78 15.86
C LYS A 469 3.93 16.98 17.13
N VAL A 470 3.92 15.65 17.01
CA VAL A 470 3.96 14.74 18.14
C VAL A 470 5.40 14.62 18.65
N ASP A 471 5.61 14.83 19.93
CA ASP A 471 6.86 14.52 20.61
C ASP A 471 6.84 13.05 21.01
N LEU A 472 7.62 12.23 20.34
CA LEU A 472 7.69 10.78 20.59
C LEU A 472 8.20 10.44 22.00
N GLU A 473 9.14 11.22 22.54
CA GLU A 473 9.68 10.97 23.89
C GLU A 473 8.62 11.25 24.95
N ALA A 474 7.98 12.42 24.87
CA ALA A 474 6.88 12.77 25.77
C ALA A 474 5.71 11.79 25.68
N LEU A 475 5.35 11.36 24.46
CA LEU A 475 4.30 10.39 24.23
C LEU A 475 4.61 9.03 24.85
N CYS A 476 5.82 8.48 24.65
CA CYS A 476 6.21 7.21 25.24
C CYS A 476 6.17 7.26 26.78
N ARG A 477 6.61 8.37 27.37
CA ARG A 477 6.53 8.58 28.83
C ARG A 477 5.08 8.64 29.31
N ALA A 478 4.21 9.35 28.59
CA ALA A 478 2.79 9.43 28.90
C ALA A 478 2.07 8.07 28.81
N LEU A 479 2.56 7.16 27.94
CA LEU A 479 2.07 5.79 27.82
C LEU A 479 2.66 4.82 28.87
N GLY A 480 3.39 5.33 29.86
CA GLY A 480 3.82 4.58 31.04
C GLY A 480 5.25 4.03 30.99
N PHE A 481 6.09 4.48 30.05
CA PHE A 481 7.49 4.08 30.02
C PHE A 481 8.37 5.04 30.83
N ASN A 482 8.98 4.54 31.90
CA ASN A 482 9.97 5.29 32.68
C ASN A 482 11.31 5.37 31.95
N ARG A 483 11.67 4.30 31.25
CA ARG A 483 12.91 4.18 30.50
C ARG A 483 12.67 4.56 29.03
N VAL A 484 12.97 5.80 28.68
CA VAL A 484 12.94 6.31 27.30
C VAL A 484 14.28 6.97 27.03
N ARG A 485 15.03 6.43 26.09
CA ARG A 485 16.38 6.89 25.72
C ARG A 485 16.43 7.32 24.26
N VAL A 486 17.01 8.47 23.99
CA VAL A 486 17.26 8.96 22.63
C VAL A 486 18.73 8.74 22.27
N VAL A 487 19.00 8.18 21.09
CA VAL A 487 20.35 7.94 20.58
C VAL A 487 20.48 8.41 19.13
N ASP A 488 21.68 8.85 18.77
CA ASP A 488 22.03 9.09 17.37
C ASP A 488 22.55 7.77 16.75
N PRO A 489 21.89 7.22 15.71
CA PRO A 489 22.33 5.97 15.09
C PRO A 489 23.68 6.04 14.37
N TYR A 490 24.25 7.23 14.19
CA TYR A 490 25.60 7.39 13.68
C TYR A 490 26.67 7.22 14.75
N ASP A 491 26.35 7.24 16.04
CA ASP A 491 27.26 6.89 17.13
C ASP A 491 27.05 5.42 17.52
N LEU A 492 27.87 4.54 16.94
CA LEU A 492 27.77 3.09 17.18
C LEU A 492 27.99 2.70 18.64
N ALA A 493 28.85 3.43 19.37
CA ALA A 493 29.13 3.17 20.78
C ALA A 493 27.92 3.54 21.66
N ALA A 494 27.29 4.69 21.41
CA ALA A 494 26.08 5.10 22.12
C ALA A 494 24.92 4.13 21.86
N VAL A 495 24.75 3.67 20.60
CA VAL A 495 23.75 2.65 20.24
C VAL A 495 24.01 1.34 20.98
N GLU A 496 25.26 0.84 20.96
CA GLU A 496 25.61 -0.42 21.63
C GLU A 496 25.39 -0.35 23.14
N THR A 497 25.73 0.77 23.76
CA THR A 497 25.49 1.02 25.19
C THR A 497 23.98 1.02 25.50
N ALA A 498 23.20 1.78 24.74
CA ALA A 498 21.76 1.86 24.96
C ALA A 498 21.09 0.49 24.84
N VAL A 499 21.36 -0.25 23.76
CA VAL A 499 20.78 -1.58 23.54
C VAL A 499 21.18 -2.54 24.68
N THR A 500 22.45 -2.48 25.15
CA THR A 500 22.91 -3.38 26.22
C THR A 500 22.24 -3.07 27.55
N GLU A 501 22.11 -1.79 27.89
CA GLU A 501 21.55 -1.37 29.19
C GLU A 501 20.02 -1.55 29.22
N GLU A 502 19.32 -1.30 28.11
CA GLU A 502 17.87 -1.47 28.08
C GLU A 502 17.46 -2.96 28.08
N LEU A 503 18.21 -3.84 27.41
CA LEU A 503 17.98 -5.29 27.48
C LEU A 503 18.31 -5.90 28.86
N ALA A 504 19.18 -5.27 29.62
CA ALA A 504 19.48 -5.70 31.00
C ALA A 504 18.45 -5.19 32.02
N ALA A 505 17.62 -4.24 31.67
CA ALA A 505 16.59 -3.68 32.56
C ALA A 505 15.47 -4.70 32.81
N LYS A 506 14.87 -4.66 34.00
CA LYS A 506 13.74 -5.51 34.38
C LYS A 506 12.42 -4.73 34.37
N GLU A 507 12.28 -3.85 33.39
CA GLU A 507 11.09 -3.05 33.15
C GLU A 507 11.00 -2.71 31.63
N PRO A 508 9.81 -2.38 31.12
CA PRO A 508 9.65 -2.01 29.71
C PRO A 508 10.46 -0.75 29.37
N SER A 509 11.06 -0.75 28.16
CA SER A 509 11.92 0.34 27.74
C SER A 509 11.76 0.70 26.26
N ILE A 510 12.05 1.97 25.95
CA ILE A 510 12.03 2.53 24.59
C ILE A 510 13.40 3.13 24.27
N ILE A 511 13.92 2.78 23.10
CA ILE A 511 15.06 3.46 22.49
C ILE A 511 14.56 4.22 21.27
N ILE A 512 14.71 5.55 21.24
CA ILE A 512 14.40 6.36 20.07
C ILE A 512 15.70 6.63 19.32
N SER A 513 15.87 5.95 18.20
CA SER A 513 16.98 6.16 17.26
C SER A 513 16.66 7.33 16.36
N ARG A 514 17.15 8.53 16.69
CA ARG A 514 16.72 9.78 16.05
C ARG A 514 17.79 10.34 15.13
N ARG A 515 17.50 10.32 13.84
CA ARG A 515 18.25 11.05 12.81
C ARG A 515 17.44 11.17 11.53
N PRO A 516 17.31 12.38 10.94
CA PRO A 516 16.55 12.58 9.71
C PRO A 516 17.03 11.69 8.56
N CYS A 517 16.08 11.26 7.72
CA CYS A 517 16.36 10.52 6.50
C CYS A 517 17.27 11.33 5.57
N VAL A 518 18.29 10.68 5.03
CA VAL A 518 19.28 11.32 4.13
C VAL A 518 18.69 11.79 2.81
N MET A 519 17.50 11.30 2.44
CA MET A 519 16.81 11.65 1.20
C MET A 519 15.79 12.79 1.37
N ILE A 520 15.65 13.37 2.57
CA ILE A 520 14.77 14.53 2.76
C ILE A 520 15.30 15.70 1.92
N LYS A 521 14.42 16.29 1.11
CA LYS A 521 14.76 17.41 0.23
C LYS A 521 15.34 18.58 1.03
N GLY A 522 16.50 19.08 0.60
CA GLY A 522 17.21 20.16 1.29
C GLY A 522 18.18 19.70 2.38
N THR A 523 18.34 18.40 2.61
CA THR A 523 19.37 17.89 3.53
C THR A 523 20.77 18.22 3.00
N VAL A 524 21.57 18.90 3.83
CA VAL A 524 22.98 19.20 3.53
C VAL A 524 23.86 18.04 4.01
N HIS A 525 24.60 17.44 3.10
CA HIS A 525 25.54 16.37 3.41
C HIS A 525 26.96 16.90 3.64
N LYS A 526 27.74 16.19 4.46
CA LYS A 526 29.17 16.45 4.60
C LYS A 526 29.93 15.99 3.35
N PRO A 527 31.13 16.53 3.11
CA PRO A 527 31.98 16.03 2.03
C PRO A 527 32.24 14.51 2.16
N ALA A 528 32.35 13.86 1.01
CA ALA A 528 32.68 12.44 0.96
C ALA A 528 34.02 12.17 1.68
N ILE A 529 34.06 11.08 2.45
CA ILE A 529 35.30 10.59 3.06
C ILE A 529 36.00 9.61 2.11
N ALA A 530 37.30 9.42 2.28
CA ALA A 530 38.11 8.55 1.46
C ALA A 530 38.77 7.44 2.28
N ILE A 531 39.29 6.43 1.59
CA ILE A 531 40.10 5.36 2.20
C ILE A 531 41.57 5.52 1.77
N ASN A 532 42.44 5.75 2.76
CA ASN A 532 43.88 5.72 2.53
C ASN A 532 44.30 4.28 2.19
N GLN A 533 44.73 4.10 0.95
CA GLN A 533 45.04 2.78 0.41
C GLN A 533 46.29 2.13 1.06
N ASP A 534 47.21 2.93 1.57
CA ASP A 534 48.44 2.42 2.24
C ASP A 534 48.10 1.87 3.65
N LYS A 535 47.21 2.52 4.34
CA LYS A 535 46.70 2.09 5.65
C LYS A 535 45.68 0.94 5.56
N CYS A 536 44.94 0.83 4.48
CA CYS A 536 43.94 -0.20 4.34
C CYS A 536 44.54 -1.61 4.28
N LYS A 537 44.17 -2.48 5.19
CA LYS A 537 44.60 -3.88 5.26
C LYS A 537 43.64 -4.87 4.60
N GLY A 538 42.58 -4.40 3.94
CA GLY A 538 41.61 -5.26 3.26
C GLY A 538 40.78 -6.16 4.19
N CYS A 539 40.65 -5.81 5.45
CA CYS A 539 39.96 -6.63 6.48
C CYS A 539 38.43 -6.69 6.32
N LYS A 540 37.84 -5.91 5.42
CA LYS A 540 36.40 -5.83 5.12
C LYS A 540 35.50 -5.40 6.30
N ALA A 541 36.03 -4.97 7.44
CA ALA A 541 35.22 -4.56 8.59
C ALA A 541 34.22 -3.44 8.23
N CYS A 542 34.65 -2.42 7.49
CA CYS A 542 33.81 -1.32 7.03
C CYS A 542 32.67 -1.74 6.09
N MET A 543 32.78 -2.88 5.43
CA MET A 543 31.74 -3.40 4.55
C MET A 543 30.56 -4.00 5.33
N GLN A 544 30.75 -4.40 6.57
CA GLN A 544 29.71 -5.00 7.41
C GLN A 544 28.55 -4.04 7.68
N ILE A 545 28.76 -2.72 7.52
CA ILE A 545 27.66 -1.73 7.59
C ILE A 545 26.72 -1.78 6.36
N GLY A 546 27.11 -2.49 5.30
CA GLY A 546 26.32 -2.69 4.10
C GLY A 546 26.13 -1.42 3.24
N CYS A 547 26.94 -0.36 3.42
CA CYS A 547 26.77 0.89 2.69
C CYS A 547 27.08 0.73 1.20
N PRO A 548 26.17 1.11 0.27
CA PRO A 548 26.40 0.94 -1.17
C PRO A 548 27.53 1.84 -1.71
N ALA A 549 27.93 2.87 -0.97
CA ALA A 549 29.10 3.69 -1.31
C ALA A 549 30.43 2.97 -1.09
N ILE A 550 30.45 1.79 -0.43
CA ILE A 550 31.68 1.04 -0.14
C ILE A 550 31.76 -0.18 -1.04
N SER A 551 32.83 -0.28 -1.80
CA SER A 551 33.15 -1.43 -2.65
C SER A 551 34.48 -2.07 -2.24
N PHE A 552 34.75 -3.28 -2.74
CA PHE A 552 35.99 -3.99 -2.49
C PHE A 552 36.64 -4.38 -3.83
N LYS A 553 37.80 -3.80 -4.12
CA LYS A 553 38.56 -4.05 -5.34
C LYS A 553 40.04 -4.17 -4.97
N ASP A 554 40.81 -4.97 -5.70
CA ASP A 554 42.24 -5.14 -5.53
C ASP A 554 42.67 -5.41 -4.08
N LYS A 555 41.89 -6.24 -3.38
CA LYS A 555 42.08 -6.61 -1.96
C LYS A 555 41.98 -5.42 -0.98
N LYS A 556 41.39 -4.31 -1.39
CA LYS A 556 41.21 -3.11 -0.57
C LYS A 556 39.78 -2.56 -0.69
N ALA A 557 39.34 -1.85 0.35
CA ALA A 557 38.06 -1.14 0.32
C ALA A 557 38.21 0.21 -0.41
N HIS A 558 37.15 0.62 -1.10
CA HIS A 558 37.03 1.90 -1.81
C HIS A 558 35.72 2.55 -1.45
N ILE A 559 35.70 3.87 -1.39
CA ILE A 559 34.47 4.67 -1.23
C ILE A 559 34.22 5.43 -2.53
N ASP A 560 32.99 5.29 -3.03
CA ASP A 560 32.50 6.08 -4.16
C ASP A 560 32.11 7.48 -3.65
N PRO A 561 32.82 8.54 -4.09
CA PRO A 561 32.56 9.89 -3.63
C PRO A 561 31.22 10.45 -4.14
N THR A 562 30.63 9.87 -5.19
CA THR A 562 29.33 10.32 -5.73
C THR A 562 28.15 9.80 -4.89
N LEU A 563 28.35 8.72 -4.15
CA LEU A 563 27.36 8.12 -3.26
C LEU A 563 27.57 8.48 -1.79
N CYS A 564 28.81 8.76 -1.39
CA CYS A 564 29.16 8.98 0.02
C CYS A 564 28.67 10.34 0.50
N ILE A 565 27.94 10.35 1.64
CA ILE A 565 27.42 11.57 2.28
C ILE A 565 28.25 12.03 3.49
N GLY A 566 29.42 11.45 3.75
CA GLY A 566 30.29 11.85 4.85
C GLY A 566 29.78 11.54 6.26
N CYS A 567 28.93 10.52 6.42
CA CYS A 567 28.33 10.18 7.74
C CYS A 567 29.32 9.59 8.76
N GLU A 568 30.48 9.16 8.33
CA GLU A 568 31.59 8.62 9.15
C GLU A 568 31.29 7.33 9.94
N VAL A 569 30.14 6.66 9.75
CA VAL A 569 29.82 5.42 10.48
C VAL A 569 30.85 4.32 10.17
N CYS A 570 31.24 4.15 8.89
CA CYS A 570 32.25 3.18 8.51
C CYS A 570 33.65 3.47 9.06
N LYS A 571 33.97 4.74 9.39
CA LYS A 571 35.23 5.13 10.04
C LYS A 571 35.36 4.52 11.43
N GLN A 572 34.28 4.47 12.22
CA GLN A 572 34.26 3.87 13.56
C GLN A 572 34.55 2.35 13.53
N MET A 573 34.37 1.70 12.38
CA MET A 573 34.65 0.27 12.22
C MET A 573 36.11 0.00 11.79
N CYS A 574 36.86 1.04 11.42
CA CYS A 574 38.22 0.89 10.89
C CYS A 574 39.27 0.90 12.01
N ARG A 575 39.82 -0.27 12.35
CA ARG A 575 40.85 -0.42 13.36
C ARG A 575 42.23 0.12 12.93
N PHE A 576 42.38 0.51 11.65
CA PHE A 576 43.66 0.92 11.07
C PHE A 576 43.67 2.43 10.73
N ASP A 577 42.69 3.20 11.15
CA ASP A 577 42.54 4.62 10.81
C ASP A 577 42.73 4.92 9.33
N ALA A 578 42.30 3.98 8.47
CA ALA A 578 42.41 4.11 7.04
C ALA A 578 41.27 4.95 6.42
N ILE A 579 40.21 5.29 7.14
CA ILE A 579 39.02 5.99 6.64
C ILE A 579 38.96 7.39 7.24
N GLY A 580 38.92 8.42 6.39
CA GLY A 580 38.84 9.81 6.82
C GLY A 580 38.76 10.77 5.63
N MET A 581 38.90 12.07 5.92
CA MET A 581 39.00 13.13 4.89
C MET A 581 40.38 13.12 4.26
#